data_05832060f8e0faf0efa6d0b2f64c35eb
#
_entry.id   05832060f8e0faf0efa6d0b2f64c35eb
#
_cell.length_a   1.000
_cell.length_b   1.000
_cell.length_c   1.000
_cell.angle_alpha   90.00
_cell.angle_beta   90.00
_cell.angle_gamma   90.00
#
_symmetry.space_group_name_H-M   'P 1'
#
loop_
_entity.id
_entity.type
_entity.pdbx_description
1 polymer ?
#
loop_
_entity_poly.entity_id
_entity_poly.type
_entity_poly.pdbx_seq_one_letter_code
_entity_poly.pdbx_strand_id
1 'polypeptide(L)'
;MPPGPPPGVNFRYEKVPPPKSIADVPRYLKELCGGFFSRLAYIFRLVWKTGPWILFAMLAISLLQGITPVIGSKISQHVLNEMQSSYGNFSGALGDFLRSPVFFLLIFLFSYNILTSLVNILKNAVSRISGELVVRTVKLEIMNKAKELDLQSFDLPAFYEKLENANREAGNRPVQILSSTFSVVSAIITLISYVIILASVLWWAALVIVAVSIPSAIINFYYRHKNFEYMRRRSHDRRQMSYYSDLLVNKDLAKEIR
;
A
#
# COMPACT_ATOMS: atom_id res chain seq x y z
N MET A 1 29.07 -0.82 36.51
CA MET A 1 28.09 0.07 35.87
C MET A 1 28.35 0.01 34.37
N PRO A 2 27.38 -0.34 33.55
CA PRO A 2 27.57 -0.28 32.10
C PRO A 2 27.78 1.18 31.68
N PRO A 3 28.68 1.48 30.73
CA PRO A 3 28.92 2.82 30.24
C PRO A 3 27.63 3.39 29.62
N GLY A 4 27.30 4.61 30.00
CA GLY A 4 26.13 5.32 29.46
C GLY A 4 26.27 5.57 27.95
N PRO A 5 25.17 5.77 27.25
CA PRO A 5 25.21 6.02 25.80
C PRO A 5 26.02 7.29 25.49
N PRO A 6 26.78 7.29 24.36
CA PRO A 6 27.59 8.43 23.98
C PRO A 6 26.75 9.69 23.83
N PRO A 7 27.24 10.86 24.25
CA PRO A 7 26.50 12.13 24.14
C PRO A 7 26.31 12.48 22.66
N GLY A 8 25.07 12.66 22.27
CA GLY A 8 24.69 13.14 20.92
C GLY A 8 23.72 12.27 20.13
N VAL A 9 23.42 11.07 20.55
CA VAL A 9 22.50 10.20 19.83
C VAL A 9 21.17 10.09 20.57
N ASN A 10 20.35 11.13 20.47
CA ASN A 10 18.97 11.11 20.97
C ASN A 10 18.10 10.28 20.03
N PHE A 11 18.06 8.96 20.23
CA PHE A 11 17.22 8.02 19.48
C PHE A 11 15.77 7.94 20.03
N ARG A 12 15.30 8.94 20.73
CA ARG A 12 13.88 9.05 21.04
C ARG A 12 13.16 9.40 19.74
N TYR A 13 12.60 8.39 19.09
CA TYR A 13 11.44 8.64 18.23
C TYR A 13 10.37 9.25 19.14
N GLU A 14 10.23 10.54 19.07
CA GLU A 14 9.15 11.26 19.71
C GLU A 14 7.85 10.72 19.09
N LYS A 15 7.23 9.77 19.80
CA LYS A 15 5.91 9.28 19.43
C LYS A 15 4.98 10.46 19.66
N VAL A 16 4.47 11.04 18.61
CA VAL A 16 3.41 12.03 18.70
C VAL A 16 2.31 11.41 19.57
N PRO A 17 2.01 11.94 20.75
CA PRO A 17 1.01 11.34 21.63
C PRO A 17 -0.35 11.37 20.93
N PRO A 18 -1.19 10.33 21.10
CA PRO A 18 -2.50 10.30 20.49
C PRO A 18 -3.35 11.51 20.97
N PRO A 19 -4.18 12.08 20.11
CA PRO A 19 -4.99 13.25 20.46
C PRO A 19 -5.93 12.88 21.61
N LYS A 20 -5.91 13.67 22.67
CA LYS A 20 -6.79 13.49 23.84
C LYS A 20 -8.17 14.11 23.64
N SER A 21 -8.30 15.01 22.67
CA SER A 21 -9.56 15.71 22.33
C SER A 21 -9.75 15.80 20.82
N ILE A 22 -11.01 15.91 20.38
CA ILE A 22 -11.35 16.10 18.96
C ILE A 22 -10.75 17.39 18.42
N ALA A 23 -10.58 18.41 19.25
CA ALA A 23 -9.95 19.69 18.88
C ALA A 23 -8.44 19.55 18.53
N ASP A 24 -7.75 18.53 19.05
CA ASP A 24 -6.32 18.30 18.80
C ASP A 24 -6.06 17.49 17.51
N VAL A 25 -7.10 16.93 16.93
CA VAL A 25 -7.01 16.09 15.71
C VAL A 25 -6.33 16.82 14.54
N PRO A 26 -6.67 18.07 14.18
CA PRO A 26 -6.01 18.75 13.06
C PRO A 26 -4.53 19.03 13.33
N ARG A 27 -4.14 19.30 14.57
CA ARG A 27 -2.73 19.49 14.96
C ARG A 27 -1.96 18.19 14.88
N TYR A 28 -2.55 17.11 15.39
CA TYR A 28 -2.00 15.76 15.32
C TYR A 28 -1.83 15.28 13.88
N LEU A 29 -2.82 15.51 13.02
CA LEU A 29 -2.73 15.21 11.59
C LEU A 29 -1.63 16.02 10.90
N LYS A 30 -1.47 17.30 11.23
CA LYS A 30 -0.41 18.15 10.67
C LYS A 30 0.99 17.66 11.06
N GLU A 31 1.21 17.27 12.30
CA GLU A 31 2.49 16.69 12.76
C GLU A 31 2.77 15.32 12.15
N LEU A 32 1.75 14.45 12.08
CA LEU A 32 1.86 13.16 11.38
C LEU A 32 2.16 13.35 9.89
N CYS A 33 1.45 14.24 9.21
CA CYS A 33 1.68 14.54 7.79
C CYS A 33 3.08 15.11 7.58
N GLY A 34 3.55 16.05 8.41
CA GLY A 34 4.89 16.61 8.29
C GLY A 34 5.99 15.56 8.40
N GLY A 35 5.91 14.68 9.40
CA GLY A 35 6.85 13.57 9.55
C GLY A 35 6.73 12.51 8.45
N PHE A 36 5.52 12.27 7.95
CA PHE A 36 5.27 11.35 6.85
C PHE A 36 5.86 11.88 5.54
N PHE A 37 5.59 13.14 5.17
CA PHE A 37 6.09 13.74 3.94
C PHE A 37 7.62 13.84 3.92
N SER A 38 8.26 14.14 5.05
CA SER A 38 9.71 14.17 5.15
C SER A 38 10.34 12.79 4.88
N ARG A 39 9.79 11.74 5.48
CA ARG A 39 10.24 10.36 5.26
C ARG A 39 9.97 9.89 3.83
N LEU A 40 8.84 10.27 3.29
CA LEU A 40 8.46 9.98 1.91
C LEU A 40 9.41 10.66 0.92
N ALA A 41 9.73 11.94 1.15
CA ALA A 41 10.72 12.68 0.36
C ALA A 41 12.11 12.03 0.39
N TYR A 42 12.52 11.50 1.56
CA TYR A 42 13.77 10.74 1.67
C TYR A 42 13.76 9.48 0.79
N ILE A 43 12.67 8.71 0.82
CA ILE A 43 12.54 7.50 -0.02
C ILE A 43 12.51 7.88 -1.49
N PHE A 44 11.79 8.92 -1.89
CA PHE A 44 11.80 9.41 -3.26
C PHE A 44 13.20 9.85 -3.72
N ARG A 45 13.97 10.54 -2.86
CA ARG A 45 15.36 10.89 -3.16
C ARG A 45 16.24 9.65 -3.35
N LEU A 46 16.03 8.63 -2.52
CA LEU A 46 16.76 7.36 -2.61
C LEU A 46 16.47 6.65 -3.94
N VAL A 47 15.19 6.58 -4.31
CA VAL A 47 14.76 5.98 -5.58
C VAL A 47 15.25 6.79 -6.78
N TRP A 48 15.27 8.12 -6.66
CA TRP A 48 15.86 8.99 -7.69
C TRP A 48 17.33 8.70 -7.94
N LYS A 49 18.11 8.45 -6.88
CA LYS A 49 19.51 8.01 -6.99
C LYS A 49 19.67 6.64 -7.64
N THR A 50 18.69 5.75 -7.41
CA THR A 50 18.72 4.38 -8.00
C THR A 50 18.42 4.41 -9.50
N GLY A 51 17.46 5.25 -9.91
CA GLY A 51 17.07 5.47 -11.29
C GLY A 51 15.79 6.28 -11.40
N PRO A 52 15.82 7.49 -11.97
CA PRO A 52 14.65 8.34 -12.10
C PRO A 52 13.55 7.70 -12.94
N TRP A 53 13.92 6.82 -13.87
CA TRP A 53 12.98 6.06 -14.72
C TRP A 53 11.96 5.26 -13.91
N ILE A 54 12.36 4.74 -12.75
CA ILE A 54 11.49 3.95 -11.86
C ILE A 54 10.28 4.79 -11.41
N LEU A 55 10.52 6.02 -10.99
CA LEU A 55 9.46 6.92 -10.52
C LEU A 55 8.49 7.27 -11.66
N PHE A 56 9.01 7.57 -12.85
CA PHE A 56 8.18 7.87 -14.01
C PHE A 56 7.35 6.66 -14.44
N ALA A 57 7.93 5.46 -14.48
CA ALA A 57 7.22 4.24 -14.81
C ALA A 57 6.10 3.93 -13.79
N MET A 58 6.38 4.03 -12.49
CA MET A 58 5.38 3.82 -11.45
C MET A 58 4.27 4.87 -11.50
N LEU A 59 4.62 6.14 -11.78
CA LEU A 59 3.63 7.20 -11.93
C LEU A 59 2.74 6.98 -13.15
N ALA A 60 3.31 6.66 -14.30
CA ALA A 60 2.54 6.37 -15.52
C ALA A 60 1.57 5.21 -15.31
N ILE A 61 2.01 4.13 -14.67
CA ILE A 61 1.15 2.98 -14.35
C ILE A 61 0.05 3.37 -13.35
N SER A 62 0.36 4.22 -12.37
CA SER A 62 -0.64 4.69 -11.39
C SER A 62 -1.72 5.55 -12.05
N LEU A 63 -1.35 6.39 -13.01
CA LEU A 63 -2.30 7.15 -13.83
C LEU A 63 -3.22 6.23 -14.64
N LEU A 64 -2.63 5.26 -15.34
CA LEU A 64 -3.39 4.26 -16.10
C LEU A 64 -4.37 3.51 -15.19
N GLN A 65 -3.90 3.03 -14.04
CA GLN A 65 -4.74 2.33 -13.07
C GLN A 65 -5.84 3.21 -12.45
N GLY A 66 -5.57 4.51 -12.26
CA GLY A 66 -6.58 5.44 -11.75
C GLY A 66 -7.73 5.65 -12.71
N ILE A 67 -7.47 5.65 -14.02
CA ILE A 67 -8.46 5.88 -15.08
C ILE A 67 -9.17 4.58 -15.48
N THR A 68 -8.50 3.45 -15.44
CA THR A 68 -9.03 2.15 -15.87
C THR A 68 -10.41 1.82 -15.27
N PRO A 69 -10.68 1.88 -13.94
CA PRO A 69 -11.99 1.52 -13.39
C PRO A 69 -13.13 2.40 -13.89
N VAL A 70 -12.82 3.65 -14.20
CA VAL A 70 -13.79 4.65 -14.70
C VAL A 70 -14.24 4.31 -16.12
N ILE A 71 -13.29 3.94 -16.98
CA ILE A 71 -13.60 3.48 -18.36
C ILE A 71 -14.43 2.21 -18.28
N GLY A 72 -14.06 1.24 -17.43
CA GLY A 72 -14.82 0.00 -17.25
C GLY A 72 -16.26 0.22 -16.80
N SER A 73 -16.47 1.16 -15.86
CA SER A 73 -17.83 1.52 -15.41
C SER A 73 -18.66 2.12 -16.53
N LYS A 74 -18.08 2.97 -17.38
CA LYS A 74 -18.77 3.56 -18.55
C LYS A 74 -19.14 2.50 -19.58
N ILE A 75 -18.22 1.58 -19.89
CA ILE A 75 -18.51 0.46 -20.81
C ILE A 75 -19.62 -0.41 -20.23
N SER A 76 -19.57 -0.77 -18.94
CA SER A 76 -20.61 -1.56 -18.28
C SER A 76 -21.96 -0.85 -18.29
N GLN A 77 -22.00 0.47 -18.11
CA GLN A 77 -23.20 1.27 -18.19
C GLN A 77 -23.81 1.19 -19.59
N HIS A 78 -23.02 1.32 -20.65
CA HIS A 78 -23.51 1.19 -22.03
C HIS A 78 -24.05 -0.22 -22.33
N VAL A 79 -23.36 -1.27 -21.86
CA VAL A 79 -23.84 -2.65 -21.99
C VAL A 79 -25.21 -2.82 -21.34
N LEU A 80 -25.37 -2.34 -20.09
CA LEU A 80 -26.63 -2.46 -19.35
C LEU A 80 -27.77 -1.69 -20.04
N ASN A 81 -27.50 -0.48 -20.49
CA ASN A 81 -28.51 0.34 -21.20
C ASN A 81 -28.95 -0.34 -22.50
N GLU A 82 -28.02 -0.90 -23.28
CA GLU A 82 -28.35 -1.59 -24.53
C GLU A 82 -29.09 -2.91 -24.28
N MET A 83 -28.72 -3.64 -23.20
CA MET A 83 -29.48 -4.82 -22.78
C MET A 83 -30.92 -4.46 -22.41
N GLN A 84 -31.12 -3.35 -21.71
CA GLN A 84 -32.45 -2.88 -21.32
C GLN A 84 -33.27 -2.45 -22.51
N SER A 85 -32.68 -1.75 -23.49
CA SER A 85 -33.38 -1.30 -24.72
C SER A 85 -33.71 -2.47 -25.67
N SER A 86 -32.89 -3.50 -25.67
CA SER A 86 -33.09 -4.72 -26.46
C SER A 86 -34.03 -5.72 -25.81
N TYR A 87 -34.37 -5.53 -24.51
CA TYR A 87 -35.28 -6.42 -23.78
C TYR A 87 -36.69 -6.36 -24.37
N GLY A 88 -37.16 -7.46 -24.91
CA GLY A 88 -38.46 -7.56 -25.58
C GLY A 88 -38.37 -7.69 -27.12
N ASN A 89 -37.24 -7.33 -27.73
CA ASN A 89 -37.04 -7.48 -29.16
C ASN A 89 -36.28 -8.75 -29.55
N PHE A 90 -35.88 -9.55 -28.57
CA PHE A 90 -35.15 -10.80 -28.79
C PHE A 90 -36.13 -11.91 -29.19
N SER A 91 -36.02 -12.40 -30.44
CA SER A 91 -36.77 -13.56 -30.95
C SER A 91 -36.27 -14.91 -30.45
N GLY A 92 -35.21 -14.94 -29.60
CA GLY A 92 -34.59 -16.17 -29.08
C GLY A 92 -33.67 -16.90 -30.04
N ALA A 93 -33.49 -16.42 -31.26
CA ALA A 93 -32.60 -17.02 -32.24
C ALA A 93 -31.16 -16.56 -32.04
N LEU A 94 -30.19 -17.49 -32.01
CA LEU A 94 -28.76 -17.22 -31.85
C LEU A 94 -28.25 -16.24 -32.95
N GLY A 95 -28.80 -16.27 -34.15
CA GLY A 95 -28.42 -15.38 -35.24
C GLY A 95 -28.71 -13.91 -34.94
N ASP A 96 -29.86 -13.62 -34.33
CA ASP A 96 -30.27 -12.26 -33.96
C ASP A 96 -29.38 -11.72 -32.80
N PHE A 97 -29.00 -12.59 -31.86
CA PHE A 97 -28.07 -12.21 -30.78
C PHE A 97 -26.69 -11.83 -31.35
N LEU A 98 -26.12 -12.62 -32.26
CA LEU A 98 -24.81 -12.34 -32.87
C LEU A 98 -24.76 -11.06 -33.68
N ARG A 99 -25.91 -10.61 -34.23
CA ARG A 99 -26.04 -9.35 -34.97
C ARG A 99 -26.42 -8.17 -34.09
N SER A 100 -26.78 -8.41 -32.84
CA SER A 100 -27.19 -7.36 -31.90
C SER A 100 -26.05 -6.45 -31.49
N PRO A 101 -26.31 -5.14 -31.25
CA PRO A 101 -25.31 -4.24 -30.66
C PRO A 101 -24.78 -4.74 -29.33
N VAL A 102 -25.59 -5.46 -28.55
CA VAL A 102 -25.22 -6.05 -27.28
C VAL A 102 -24.02 -6.99 -27.40
N PHE A 103 -24.00 -7.84 -28.44
CA PHE A 103 -22.91 -8.78 -28.68
C PHE A 103 -21.57 -8.06 -28.91
N PHE A 104 -21.56 -7.00 -29.71
CA PHE A 104 -20.35 -6.20 -29.94
C PHE A 104 -19.90 -5.49 -28.69
N LEU A 105 -20.80 -4.96 -27.85
CA LEU A 105 -20.48 -4.34 -26.60
C LEU A 105 -19.92 -5.35 -25.58
N LEU A 106 -20.41 -6.59 -25.57
CA LEU A 106 -19.86 -7.67 -24.74
C LEU A 106 -18.44 -8.04 -25.15
N ILE A 107 -18.16 -8.13 -26.47
CA ILE A 107 -16.81 -8.35 -26.98
C ILE A 107 -15.89 -7.20 -26.54
N PHE A 108 -16.37 -5.96 -26.64
CA PHE A 108 -15.61 -4.80 -26.21
C PHE A 108 -15.34 -4.80 -24.72
N LEU A 109 -16.32 -5.17 -23.89
CA LEU A 109 -16.17 -5.34 -22.45
C LEU A 109 -15.14 -6.44 -22.13
N PHE A 110 -15.19 -7.56 -22.83
CA PHE A 110 -14.24 -8.66 -22.66
C PHE A 110 -12.81 -8.24 -23.04
N SER A 111 -12.66 -7.58 -24.19
CA SER A 111 -11.37 -7.01 -24.63
C SER A 111 -10.81 -6.01 -23.62
N TYR A 112 -11.68 -5.16 -23.07
CA TYR A 112 -11.31 -4.23 -22.01
C TYR A 112 -10.82 -4.96 -20.73
N ASN A 113 -11.46 -6.05 -20.31
CA ASN A 113 -11.00 -6.84 -19.15
C ASN A 113 -9.62 -7.48 -19.40
N ILE A 114 -9.35 -7.94 -20.62
CA ILE A 114 -8.03 -8.43 -21.01
C ILE A 114 -6.99 -7.30 -20.90
N LEU A 115 -7.30 -6.13 -21.45
CA LEU A 115 -6.41 -4.96 -21.38
C LEU A 115 -6.12 -4.55 -19.92
N THR A 116 -7.14 -4.54 -19.06
CA THR A 116 -7.00 -4.27 -17.63
C THR A 116 -6.08 -5.29 -16.94
N SER A 117 -6.23 -6.56 -17.30
CA SER A 117 -5.37 -7.63 -16.77
C SER A 117 -3.91 -7.44 -17.20
N LEU A 118 -3.67 -7.05 -18.44
CA LEU A 118 -2.34 -6.71 -18.94
C LEU A 118 -1.72 -5.52 -18.19
N VAL A 119 -2.49 -4.47 -17.93
CA VAL A 119 -2.04 -3.32 -17.13
C VAL A 119 -1.66 -3.75 -15.71
N ASN A 120 -2.43 -4.65 -15.09
CA ASN A 120 -2.13 -5.19 -13.77
C ASN A 120 -0.85 -6.06 -13.76
N ILE A 121 -0.64 -6.87 -14.79
CA ILE A 121 0.59 -7.67 -14.96
C ILE A 121 1.80 -6.73 -15.11
N LEU A 122 1.69 -5.71 -15.95
CA LEU A 122 2.72 -4.68 -16.12
C LEU A 122 3.04 -3.97 -14.82
N LYS A 123 2.02 -3.57 -14.05
CA LYS A 123 2.21 -2.98 -12.73
C LYS A 123 3.02 -3.88 -11.82
N ASN A 124 2.62 -5.16 -11.73
CA ASN A 124 3.29 -6.11 -10.85
C ASN A 124 4.75 -6.32 -11.28
N ALA A 125 5.01 -6.42 -12.59
CA ALA A 125 6.35 -6.55 -13.14
C ALA A 125 7.22 -5.32 -12.83
N VAL A 126 6.71 -4.12 -13.12
CA VAL A 126 7.45 -2.87 -12.83
C VAL A 126 7.65 -2.68 -11.33
N SER A 127 6.64 -2.96 -10.51
CA SER A 127 6.77 -2.86 -9.05
C SER A 127 7.82 -3.83 -8.50
N ARG A 128 7.88 -5.05 -9.04
CA ARG A 128 8.86 -6.05 -8.63
C ARG A 128 10.28 -5.66 -9.04
N ILE A 129 10.49 -5.29 -10.30
CA ILE A 129 11.81 -4.86 -10.80
C ILE A 129 12.30 -3.61 -10.05
N SER A 130 11.42 -2.63 -9.90
CA SER A 130 11.70 -1.41 -9.14
C SER A 130 12.04 -1.72 -7.68
N GLY A 131 11.30 -2.67 -7.10
CA GLY A 131 11.52 -3.15 -5.74
C GLY A 131 12.92 -3.72 -5.55
N GLU A 132 13.35 -4.62 -6.41
CA GLU A 132 14.68 -5.24 -6.35
C GLU A 132 15.81 -4.21 -6.46
N LEU A 133 15.67 -3.24 -7.37
CA LEU A 133 16.66 -2.18 -7.54
C LEU A 133 16.77 -1.29 -6.29
N VAL A 134 15.63 -0.93 -5.69
CA VAL A 134 15.59 -0.12 -4.47
C VAL A 134 16.18 -0.88 -3.28
N VAL A 135 15.82 -2.16 -3.11
CA VAL A 135 16.36 -3.04 -2.07
C VAL A 135 17.88 -3.14 -2.18
N ARG A 136 18.39 -3.34 -3.39
CA ARG A 136 19.85 -3.37 -3.65
C ARG A 136 20.51 -2.07 -3.20
N THR A 137 19.95 -0.93 -3.57
CA THR A 137 20.52 0.39 -3.22
C THR A 137 20.50 0.62 -1.72
N VAL A 138 19.39 0.30 -1.05
CA VAL A 138 19.26 0.42 0.42
C VAL A 138 20.28 -0.47 1.13
N LYS A 139 20.41 -1.72 0.70
CA LYS A 139 21.40 -2.64 1.29
C LYS A 139 22.82 -2.15 1.10
N LEU A 140 23.17 -1.62 -0.08
CA LEU A 140 24.47 -1.03 -0.32
C LEU A 140 24.74 0.21 0.57
N GLU A 141 23.74 1.07 0.78
CA GLU A 141 23.88 2.21 1.70
C GLU A 141 24.08 1.75 3.15
N ILE A 142 23.37 0.71 3.61
CA ILE A 142 23.57 0.12 4.93
C ILE A 142 24.97 -0.45 5.08
N MET A 143 25.45 -1.21 4.08
CA MET A 143 26.80 -1.78 4.08
C MET A 143 27.89 -0.70 4.08
N ASN A 144 27.71 0.36 3.30
CA ASN A 144 28.66 1.48 3.28
C ASN A 144 28.68 2.20 4.63
N LYS A 145 27.52 2.44 5.22
CA LYS A 145 27.45 3.02 6.58
C LYS A 145 28.07 2.13 7.63
N ALA A 146 27.86 0.81 7.55
CA ALA A 146 28.47 -0.15 8.46
C ALA A 146 30.01 -0.15 8.38
N LYS A 147 30.59 0.07 7.21
CA LYS A 147 32.06 0.18 7.03
C LYS A 147 32.65 1.44 7.65
N GLU A 148 31.88 2.53 7.74
CA GLU A 148 32.32 3.80 8.32
C GLU A 148 32.30 3.78 9.86
N LEU A 149 31.74 2.73 10.46
CA LEU A 149 31.54 2.63 11.91
C LEU A 149 32.74 1.97 12.59
N ASP A 150 33.07 2.47 13.76
CA ASP A 150 34.12 1.90 14.61
C ASP A 150 33.70 0.54 15.18
N LEU A 151 34.65 -0.36 15.32
CA LEU A 151 34.44 -1.73 15.83
C LEU A 151 33.77 -1.72 17.21
N GLN A 152 34.08 -0.74 18.04
CA GLN A 152 33.46 -0.57 19.38
C GLN A 152 31.91 -0.36 19.29
N SER A 153 31.43 0.17 18.16
CA SER A 153 29.99 0.37 17.96
C SER A 153 29.24 -0.96 17.79
N PHE A 154 29.90 -1.99 17.28
CA PHE A 154 29.31 -3.33 17.11
C PHE A 154 29.20 -4.09 18.44
N ASP A 155 30.00 -3.75 19.44
CA ASP A 155 29.95 -4.36 20.80
C ASP A 155 28.77 -3.79 21.61
N LEU A 156 28.12 -2.71 21.15
CA LEU A 156 26.96 -2.13 21.80
C LEU A 156 25.68 -2.87 21.37
N PRO A 157 25.00 -3.62 22.29
CA PRO A 157 23.81 -4.42 21.94
C PRO A 157 22.70 -3.59 21.28
N ALA A 158 22.49 -2.35 21.76
CA ALA A 158 21.47 -1.45 21.24
C ALA A 158 21.76 -0.97 19.79
N PHE A 159 23.04 -0.93 19.41
CA PHE A 159 23.44 -0.57 18.05
C PHE A 159 23.30 -1.76 17.11
N TYR A 160 23.79 -2.92 17.54
CA TYR A 160 23.67 -4.16 16.78
C TYR A 160 22.20 -4.52 16.47
N GLU A 161 21.31 -4.41 17.46
CA GLU A 161 19.88 -4.61 17.27
C GLU A 161 19.29 -3.66 16.20
N LYS A 162 19.73 -2.40 16.17
CA LYS A 162 19.27 -1.44 15.15
C LYS A 162 19.79 -1.76 13.76
N LEU A 163 21.04 -2.17 13.64
CA LEU A 163 21.64 -2.55 12.37
C LEU A 163 20.97 -3.80 11.81
N GLU A 164 20.74 -4.80 12.66
CA GLU A 164 20.02 -6.02 12.29
C GLU A 164 18.58 -5.72 11.84
N ASN A 165 17.86 -4.90 12.61
CA ASN A 165 16.51 -4.47 12.25
C ASN A 165 16.51 -3.69 10.94
N ALA A 166 17.45 -2.77 10.71
CA ALA A 166 17.58 -2.02 9.47
C ALA A 166 17.83 -2.97 8.29
N ASN A 167 18.73 -3.92 8.41
CA ASN A 167 19.04 -4.90 7.38
C ASN A 167 17.84 -5.81 7.05
N ARG A 168 17.13 -6.28 8.07
CA ARG A 168 15.92 -7.10 7.94
C ARG A 168 14.78 -6.35 7.24
N GLU A 169 14.59 -5.09 7.59
CA GLU A 169 13.52 -4.25 7.04
C GLU A 169 13.86 -3.67 5.67
N ALA A 170 15.16 -3.55 5.32
CA ALA A 170 15.63 -3.04 4.04
C ALA A 170 15.09 -3.81 2.83
N GLY A 171 14.78 -5.09 3.00
CA GLY A 171 14.25 -5.95 1.93
C GLY A 171 12.84 -5.61 1.48
N ASN A 172 11.94 -5.23 2.38
CA ASN A 172 10.52 -5.14 2.08
C ASN A 172 9.93 -3.74 2.28
N ARG A 173 10.33 -3.01 3.31
CA ARG A 173 9.69 -1.73 3.67
C ARG A 173 9.78 -0.65 2.61
N PRO A 174 10.92 -0.39 1.97
CA PRO A 174 11.02 0.64 0.94
C PRO A 174 10.08 0.38 -0.24
N VAL A 175 9.99 -0.88 -0.67
CA VAL A 175 9.12 -1.32 -1.75
C VAL A 175 7.64 -1.14 -1.41
N GLN A 176 7.25 -1.53 -0.19
CA GLN A 176 5.87 -1.37 0.29
C GLN A 176 5.48 0.11 0.37
N ILE A 177 6.36 0.97 0.85
CA ILE A 177 6.08 2.41 0.95
C ILE A 177 5.90 3.01 -0.44
N LEU A 178 6.79 2.70 -1.39
CA LEU A 178 6.68 3.14 -2.77
C LEU A 178 5.37 2.67 -3.41
N SER A 179 5.12 1.38 -3.39
CA SER A 179 3.93 0.78 -3.98
C SER A 179 2.64 1.35 -3.35
N SER A 180 2.61 1.52 -2.03
CA SER A 180 1.47 2.11 -1.33
C SER A 180 1.26 3.57 -1.72
N THR A 181 2.34 4.36 -1.86
CA THR A 181 2.25 5.76 -2.26
C THR A 181 1.65 5.91 -3.65
N PHE A 182 2.11 5.13 -4.62
CA PHE A 182 1.56 5.15 -5.97
C PHE A 182 0.13 4.60 -6.03
N SER A 183 -0.22 3.63 -5.19
CA SER A 183 -1.60 3.17 -5.05
C SER A 183 -2.53 4.25 -4.49
N VAL A 184 -2.06 5.09 -3.57
CA VAL A 184 -2.82 6.25 -3.07
C VAL A 184 -3.04 7.27 -4.18
N VAL A 185 -2.03 7.56 -5.00
CA VAL A 185 -2.18 8.45 -6.17
C VAL A 185 -3.24 7.91 -7.12
N SER A 186 -3.18 6.63 -7.48
CA SER A 186 -4.19 5.97 -8.32
C SER A 186 -5.60 6.06 -7.70
N ALA A 187 -5.73 5.80 -6.40
CA ALA A 187 -7.01 5.86 -5.68
C ALA A 187 -7.61 7.27 -5.68
N ILE A 188 -6.78 8.32 -5.53
CA ILE A 188 -7.24 9.72 -5.59
C ILE A 188 -7.77 10.04 -6.99
N ILE A 189 -7.07 9.63 -8.06
CA ILE A 189 -7.50 9.85 -9.44
C ILE A 189 -8.84 9.15 -9.69
N THR A 190 -8.96 7.89 -9.27
CA THR A 190 -10.20 7.10 -9.39
C THR A 190 -11.34 7.78 -8.64
N LEU A 191 -11.11 8.23 -7.40
CA LEU A 191 -12.11 8.91 -6.58
C LEU A 191 -12.61 10.19 -7.24
N ILE A 192 -11.70 11.05 -7.69
CA ILE A 192 -12.07 12.31 -8.37
C ILE A 192 -12.89 12.00 -9.62
N SER A 193 -12.46 11.04 -10.42
CA SER A 193 -13.14 10.64 -11.65
C SER A 193 -14.56 10.11 -11.40
N TYR A 194 -14.74 9.27 -10.37
CA TYR A 194 -16.07 8.80 -10.00
C TYR A 194 -16.97 9.90 -9.45
N VAL A 195 -16.42 10.82 -8.65
CA VAL A 195 -17.18 11.98 -8.15
C VAL A 195 -17.67 12.84 -9.33
N ILE A 196 -16.83 13.09 -10.33
CA ILE A 196 -17.22 13.85 -11.53
C ILE A 196 -18.34 13.13 -12.30
N ILE A 197 -18.22 11.81 -12.54
CA ILE A 197 -19.25 11.03 -13.23
C ILE A 197 -20.56 11.05 -12.45
N LEU A 198 -20.49 10.85 -11.15
CA LEU A 198 -21.68 10.80 -10.30
C LEU A 198 -22.37 12.16 -10.23
N ALA A 199 -21.59 13.24 -10.11
CA ALA A 199 -22.09 14.60 -10.10
C ALA A 199 -22.76 15.00 -11.43
N SER A 200 -22.30 14.45 -12.56
CA SER A 200 -22.92 14.67 -13.88
C SER A 200 -24.27 14.01 -14.04
N VAL A 201 -24.56 12.94 -13.28
CA VAL A 201 -25.86 12.23 -13.32
C VAL A 201 -26.79 12.75 -12.24
N LEU A 202 -26.33 12.84 -11.01
CA LEU A 202 -27.09 13.23 -9.81
C LEU A 202 -26.14 13.88 -8.81
N TRP A 203 -26.07 15.20 -8.80
CA TRP A 203 -25.12 15.93 -7.95
C TRP A 203 -25.31 15.68 -6.43
N TRP A 204 -26.54 15.49 -5.97
CA TRP A 204 -26.83 15.19 -4.57
C TRP A 204 -26.44 13.77 -4.17
N ALA A 205 -26.47 12.78 -5.11
CA ALA A 205 -26.05 11.42 -4.83
C ALA A 205 -24.55 11.34 -4.52
N ALA A 206 -23.71 12.14 -5.20
CA ALA A 206 -22.30 12.26 -4.88
C ALA A 206 -22.08 12.72 -3.44
N LEU A 207 -22.87 13.69 -2.98
CA LEU A 207 -22.79 14.24 -1.63
C LEU A 207 -23.20 13.20 -0.58
N VAL A 208 -24.27 12.45 -0.82
CA VAL A 208 -24.74 11.37 0.07
C VAL A 208 -23.66 10.26 0.20
N ILE A 209 -23.06 9.82 -0.91
CA ILE A 209 -22.03 8.78 -0.88
C ILE A 209 -20.81 9.25 -0.09
N VAL A 210 -20.37 10.49 -0.28
CA VAL A 210 -19.25 11.05 0.50
C VAL A 210 -19.63 11.12 1.99
N ALA A 211 -20.84 11.59 2.31
CA ALA A 211 -21.33 11.68 3.69
C ALA A 211 -21.38 10.31 4.41
N VAL A 212 -21.79 9.25 3.72
CA VAL A 212 -21.81 7.89 4.27
C VAL A 212 -20.41 7.28 4.35
N SER A 213 -19.51 7.66 3.45
CA SER A 213 -18.13 7.15 3.42
C SER A 213 -17.29 7.66 4.59
N ILE A 214 -17.55 8.89 5.07
CA ILE A 214 -16.79 9.48 6.20
C ILE A 214 -16.93 8.66 7.49
N PRO A 215 -18.13 8.32 8.00
CA PRO A 215 -18.28 7.46 9.19
C PRO A 215 -17.60 6.11 9.01
N SER A 216 -17.73 5.48 7.84
CA SER A 216 -17.08 4.21 7.53
C SER A 216 -15.55 4.32 7.61
N ALA A 217 -14.98 5.39 7.09
CA ALA A 217 -13.54 5.64 7.16
C ALA A 217 -13.08 5.83 8.62
N ILE A 218 -13.82 6.59 9.42
CA ILE A 218 -13.50 6.83 10.84
C ILE A 218 -13.53 5.52 11.63
N ILE A 219 -14.57 4.71 11.44
CA ILE A 219 -14.72 3.40 12.09
C ILE A 219 -13.55 2.48 11.70
N ASN A 220 -13.23 2.38 10.42
CA ASN A 220 -12.10 1.58 9.93
C ASN A 220 -10.78 2.04 10.54
N PHE A 221 -10.54 3.35 10.62
CA PHE A 221 -9.32 3.88 11.22
C PHE A 221 -9.24 3.56 12.72
N TYR A 222 -10.33 3.72 13.46
CA TYR A 222 -10.41 3.40 14.88
C TYR A 222 -10.12 1.91 15.15
N TYR A 223 -10.77 1.01 14.41
CA TYR A 223 -10.54 -0.43 14.58
C TYR A 223 -9.14 -0.87 14.15
N ARG A 224 -8.58 -0.28 13.11
CA ARG A 224 -7.18 -0.56 12.72
C ARG A 224 -6.20 -0.15 13.82
N HIS A 225 -6.41 1.02 14.44
CA HIS A 225 -5.58 1.48 15.55
C HIS A 225 -5.70 0.53 16.76
N LYS A 226 -6.92 0.18 17.15
CA LYS A 226 -7.18 -0.76 18.25
C LYS A 226 -6.58 -2.15 18.00
N ASN A 227 -6.69 -2.64 16.77
CA ASN A 227 -6.10 -3.92 16.39
C ASN A 227 -4.56 -3.87 16.45
N PHE A 228 -3.96 -2.76 16.03
CA PHE A 228 -2.51 -2.56 16.15
C PHE A 228 -2.05 -2.56 17.62
N GLU A 229 -2.75 -1.87 18.53
CA GLU A 229 -2.47 -1.92 19.95
C GLU A 229 -2.61 -3.33 20.53
N TYR A 230 -3.68 -4.03 20.18
CA TYR A 230 -3.92 -5.40 20.59
C TYR A 230 -2.82 -6.35 20.13
N MET A 231 -2.40 -6.26 18.88
CA MET A 231 -1.29 -7.04 18.33
C MET A 231 0.03 -6.74 19.04
N ARG A 232 0.24 -5.49 19.42
CA ARG A 232 1.44 -5.06 20.15
C ARG A 232 1.46 -5.58 21.59
N ARG A 233 0.33 -5.55 22.29
CA ARG A 233 0.23 -6.09 23.66
C ARG A 233 0.49 -7.59 23.70
N ARG A 234 0.02 -8.33 22.70
CA ARG A 234 0.23 -9.77 22.56
C ARG A 234 1.59 -10.17 21.94
N SER A 235 2.47 -9.23 21.68
CA SER A 235 3.78 -9.57 21.07
C SER A 235 4.65 -10.45 21.98
N HIS A 236 4.50 -10.34 23.30
CA HIS A 236 5.18 -11.18 24.27
C HIS A 236 4.65 -12.63 24.23
N ASP A 237 3.34 -12.81 24.30
CA ASP A 237 2.70 -14.13 24.26
C ASP A 237 3.01 -14.87 22.96
N ARG A 238 3.04 -14.11 21.85
CA ARG A 238 3.37 -14.67 20.52
C ARG A 238 4.82 -15.16 20.47
N ARG A 239 5.77 -14.43 21.09
CA ARG A 239 7.16 -14.87 21.17
C ARG A 239 7.29 -16.15 21.99
N GLN A 240 6.56 -16.25 23.10
CA GLN A 240 6.53 -17.47 23.88
C GLN A 240 5.95 -18.65 23.09
N MET A 241 4.81 -18.42 22.39
CA MET A 241 4.21 -19.46 21.55
C MET A 241 5.14 -19.89 20.41
N SER A 242 5.84 -18.95 19.76
CA SER A 242 6.84 -19.27 18.74
C SER A 242 7.98 -20.09 19.32
N TYR A 243 8.50 -19.69 20.49
CA TYR A 243 9.54 -20.42 21.18
C TYR A 243 9.11 -21.87 21.50
N TYR A 244 7.92 -22.05 22.10
CA TYR A 244 7.42 -23.41 22.39
C TYR A 244 7.15 -24.23 21.12
N SER A 245 6.65 -23.57 20.08
CA SER A 245 6.47 -24.23 18.78
C SER A 245 7.79 -24.69 18.18
N ASP A 246 8.80 -23.81 18.18
CA ASP A 246 10.14 -24.15 17.67
C ASP A 246 10.80 -25.27 18.49
N LEU A 247 10.59 -25.27 19.80
CA LEU A 247 11.09 -26.29 20.72
C LEU A 247 10.47 -27.67 20.44
N LEU A 248 9.16 -27.71 20.12
CA LEU A 248 8.44 -28.97 19.88
C LEU A 248 8.62 -29.51 18.46
N VAL A 249 8.85 -28.62 17.48
CA VAL A 249 8.93 -28.98 16.05
C VAL A 249 10.38 -29.22 15.61
N ASN A 250 11.36 -28.64 16.29
CA ASN A 250 12.76 -28.78 15.93
C ASN A 250 13.30 -30.16 16.29
N LYS A 251 13.77 -30.89 15.27
CA LYS A 251 14.32 -32.26 15.41
C LYS A 251 15.50 -32.33 16.41
N ASP A 252 16.32 -31.28 16.46
CA ASP A 252 17.53 -31.27 17.29
C ASP A 252 17.20 -31.14 18.78
N LEU A 253 16.08 -30.51 19.11
CA LEU A 253 15.59 -30.33 20.48
C LEU A 253 14.59 -31.42 20.92
N ALA A 254 14.08 -32.20 20.00
CA ALA A 254 13.08 -33.25 20.28
C ALA A 254 13.64 -34.37 21.22
N LYS A 255 14.97 -34.53 21.32
CA LYS A 255 15.61 -35.48 22.22
C LYS A 255 15.66 -35.00 23.67
N GLU A 256 15.63 -33.69 23.90
CA GLU A 256 15.70 -33.11 25.27
C GLU A 256 14.32 -33.01 25.92
N ILE A 257 13.23 -33.13 25.13
CA ILE A 257 11.84 -32.98 25.57
C ILE A 257 11.15 -34.34 25.80
N ARG A 258 11.72 -35.42 25.29
CA ARG A 258 11.28 -36.81 25.53
C ARG A 258 12.10 -37.47 26.63
#